data_32f8ee16e30190ded9758ebcda1245e3
#
_entry.id   32f8ee16e30190ded9758ebcda1245e3
#
_cell.length_a   1.000
_cell.length_b   1.000
_cell.length_c   1.000
_cell.angle_alpha   90.00
_cell.angle_beta   90.00
_cell.angle_gamma   90.00
#
_symmetry.space_group_name_H-M   'P 1'
#
loop_
_entity.id
_entity.type
_entity.pdbx_description
1 polymer ?
#
loop_
_entity_poly.entity_id
_entity_poly.type
_entity_poly.pdbx_seq_one_letter_code
_entity_poly.pdbx_strand_id
1 'polypeptide(L)'
;MKTAKSLFKWLLMTGVFSLAAADTHLNVIATIPDLADIAHEIGGNNVTVESMASGQEDPHAVPVRPSLAAKLARADAVIEVGLDLEHGFLPSLLEAANNPKLRHEGHIVASEGMVPKEVPTVISRAEGEQHSEGNPHMNVGPDSGKRIAKNISAKFCELAPAHEAEFKANLKAYLAKIADKEKEWKKKGAKLKGVKYVTYHPDFIYFADYFGMEPVGTLEPKAGIPPSASHTAQIIKLLKELKGTKLILREPQYSDGLPNEIASQTGAKVVKVAIMVNGLPEAKTWIEMIDANLDAILKAIE
;
A
#
# COMPACT_ATOMS: atom_id res chain seq x y z
N MET A 1 88.92 3.57 14.15
CA MET A 1 87.69 4.19 14.57
C MET A 1 86.63 3.94 13.50
N LYS A 2 85.73 2.98 13.72
CA LYS A 2 84.64 2.62 12.79
C LYS A 2 83.34 2.99 13.47
N THR A 3 82.63 3.98 12.89
CA THR A 3 81.29 4.43 13.41
C THR A 3 80.18 3.51 12.83
N ALA A 4 79.49 2.83 13.68
CA ALA A 4 78.30 2.03 13.34
C ALA A 4 77.08 2.98 13.21
N LYS A 5 76.43 3.02 12.08
CA LYS A 5 75.14 3.69 11.84
C LYS A 5 73.99 2.70 12.11
N SER A 6 73.26 2.91 13.23
CA SER A 6 72.05 2.17 13.55
C SER A 6 70.88 2.69 12.69
N LEU A 7 70.31 1.83 11.82
CA LEU A 7 69.07 2.10 11.10
C LEU A 7 67.88 1.64 11.98
N PHE A 8 67.16 2.60 12.52
CA PHE A 8 65.92 2.37 13.23
C PHE A 8 64.79 2.30 12.20
N LYS A 9 64.30 1.06 11.86
CA LYS A 9 63.12 0.88 11.01
C LYS A 9 61.86 1.11 11.85
N TRP A 10 61.15 2.20 11.59
CA TRP A 10 59.79 2.43 12.07
C TRP A 10 58.81 1.56 11.26
N LEU A 11 58.22 0.59 11.90
CA LEU A 11 57.13 -0.22 11.36
C LEU A 11 55.82 0.53 11.64
N LEU A 12 55.28 1.25 10.63
CA LEU A 12 53.94 1.83 10.67
C LEU A 12 52.91 0.69 10.58
N MET A 13 52.38 0.31 11.73
CA MET A 13 51.26 -0.60 11.82
C MET A 13 49.96 0.22 11.58
N THR A 14 49.51 0.25 10.32
CA THR A 14 48.19 0.82 9.96
C THR A 14 47.12 -0.15 10.47
N GLY A 15 46.60 0.10 11.69
CA GLY A 15 45.44 -0.58 12.19
C GLY A 15 44.24 -0.18 11.35
N VAL A 16 43.72 -1.09 10.55
CA VAL A 16 42.40 -0.94 9.94
C VAL A 16 41.37 -1.09 11.06
N PHE A 17 40.93 0.01 11.62
CA PHE A 17 39.73 0.03 12.47
C PHE A 17 38.53 -0.24 11.57
N SER A 18 38.12 -1.49 11.48
CA SER A 18 36.78 -1.85 11.01
C SER A 18 35.81 -1.33 12.07
N LEU A 19 35.15 -0.20 11.81
CA LEU A 19 33.95 0.16 12.55
C LEU A 19 32.95 -0.95 12.26
N ALA A 20 32.77 -1.86 13.22
CA ALA A 20 31.62 -2.75 13.20
C ALA A 20 30.36 -1.84 13.23
N ALA A 21 29.59 -1.82 12.13
CA ALA A 21 28.30 -1.16 12.14
C ALA A 21 27.48 -1.79 13.29
N ALA A 22 26.89 -0.95 14.12
CA ALA A 22 26.04 -1.43 15.21
C ALA A 22 24.93 -2.32 14.60
N ASP A 23 24.69 -3.44 15.25
CA ASP A 23 23.57 -4.32 14.92
C ASP A 23 22.27 -3.57 15.24
N THR A 24 21.70 -2.91 14.24
CA THR A 24 20.59 -1.95 14.41
C THR A 24 19.30 -2.62 13.99
N HIS A 25 18.53 -3.12 14.94
CA HIS A 25 17.17 -3.56 14.74
C HIS A 25 16.27 -2.34 14.52
N LEU A 26 15.46 -2.31 13.45
CA LEU A 26 14.59 -1.19 13.10
C LEU A 26 13.18 -1.38 13.67
N ASN A 27 12.66 -0.35 14.33
CA ASN A 27 11.24 -0.24 14.71
C ASN A 27 10.53 0.62 13.66
N VAL A 28 9.60 0.05 12.93
CA VAL A 28 8.95 0.66 11.78
C VAL A 28 7.45 0.74 12.01
N ILE A 29 6.85 1.88 11.67
CA ILE A 29 5.40 2.05 11.68
C ILE A 29 4.94 2.28 10.25
N ALA A 30 4.05 1.43 9.75
CA ALA A 30 3.40 1.59 8.45
C ALA A 30 2.01 2.20 8.63
N THR A 31 1.55 3.02 7.68
CA THR A 31 0.22 3.62 7.75
C THR A 31 -0.88 2.59 7.52
N ILE A 32 -0.66 1.65 6.61
CA ILE A 32 -1.59 0.58 6.26
C ILE A 32 -0.95 -0.81 6.39
N PRO A 33 -1.75 -1.87 6.62
CA PRO A 33 -1.23 -3.22 6.83
C PRO A 33 -0.53 -3.84 5.63
N ASP A 34 -0.82 -3.40 4.41
CA ASP A 34 -0.13 -3.82 3.17
C ASP A 34 1.36 -3.47 3.21
N LEU A 35 1.65 -2.24 3.60
CA LEU A 35 3.02 -1.75 3.73
C LEU A 35 3.74 -2.45 4.88
N ALA A 36 3.01 -2.76 5.97
CA ALA A 36 3.56 -3.52 7.09
C ALA A 36 3.93 -4.96 6.69
N ASP A 37 3.08 -5.63 5.91
CA ASP A 37 3.34 -6.99 5.40
C ASP A 37 4.57 -7.00 4.49
N ILE A 38 4.62 -6.11 3.51
CA ILE A 38 5.78 -6.03 2.60
C ILE A 38 7.06 -5.65 3.36
N ALA A 39 6.97 -4.72 4.31
CA ALA A 39 8.12 -4.33 5.12
C ALA A 39 8.64 -5.49 5.98
N HIS A 40 7.74 -6.33 6.53
CA HIS A 40 8.12 -7.54 7.25
C HIS A 40 8.82 -8.56 6.35
N GLU A 41 8.31 -8.80 5.14
CA GLU A 41 8.93 -9.70 4.14
C GLU A 41 10.35 -9.22 3.75
N ILE A 42 10.58 -7.91 3.68
CA ILE A 42 11.89 -7.33 3.35
C ILE A 42 12.81 -7.31 4.57
N GLY A 43 12.31 -6.90 5.72
CA GLY A 43 13.09 -6.70 6.94
C GLY A 43 13.49 -7.98 7.65
N GLY A 44 12.66 -9.04 7.54
CA GLY A 44 12.88 -10.30 8.26
C GLY A 44 13.00 -10.08 9.76
N ASN A 45 13.98 -10.72 10.37
CA ASN A 45 14.21 -10.65 11.82
C ASN A 45 14.86 -9.32 12.27
N ASN A 46 15.31 -8.48 11.35
CA ASN A 46 16.01 -7.23 11.68
C ASN A 46 15.06 -6.03 11.78
N VAL A 47 13.76 -6.26 11.59
CA VAL A 47 12.74 -5.18 11.64
C VAL A 47 11.53 -5.65 12.45
N THR A 48 11.05 -4.80 13.33
CA THR A 48 9.71 -4.92 13.91
C THR A 48 8.80 -3.93 13.20
N VAL A 49 7.69 -4.40 12.61
CA VAL A 49 6.75 -3.53 11.89
C VAL A 49 5.37 -3.61 12.53
N GLU A 50 4.76 -2.44 12.73
CA GLU A 50 3.36 -2.33 13.15
C GLU A 50 2.59 -1.46 12.17
N SER A 51 1.30 -1.75 11.94
CA SER A 51 0.40 -0.92 11.14
C SER A 51 -0.41 0.04 12.01
N MET A 52 -0.69 1.25 11.51
CA MET A 52 -1.60 2.22 12.15
C MET A 52 -3.05 1.83 11.93
N ALA A 53 -3.41 1.51 10.68
CA ALA A 53 -4.74 1.06 10.30
C ALA A 53 -4.89 -0.45 10.48
N SER A 54 -6.13 -0.90 10.68
CA SER A 54 -6.53 -2.29 10.48
C SER A 54 -7.06 -2.49 9.06
N GLY A 55 -7.09 -3.74 8.58
CA GLY A 55 -7.54 -4.04 7.23
C GLY A 55 -9.02 -3.76 6.94
N GLN A 56 -9.81 -3.39 7.95
CA GLN A 56 -11.25 -3.12 7.84
C GLN A 56 -11.61 -1.65 8.08
N GLU A 57 -10.61 -0.81 8.39
CA GLU A 57 -10.78 0.64 8.55
C GLU A 57 -10.69 1.36 7.20
N ASP A 58 -11.16 2.60 7.19
CA ASP A 58 -10.94 3.51 6.07
C ASP A 58 -9.49 4.00 6.10
N PRO A 59 -8.68 3.77 5.04
CA PRO A 59 -7.28 4.19 5.01
C PRO A 59 -7.10 5.71 5.02
N HIS A 60 -8.14 6.50 4.66
CA HIS A 60 -8.11 7.96 4.71
C HIS A 60 -8.37 8.53 6.11
N ALA A 61 -9.02 7.75 6.97
CA ALA A 61 -9.58 8.21 8.23
C ALA A 61 -9.07 7.43 9.45
N VAL A 62 -7.77 7.14 9.49
CA VAL A 62 -7.15 6.48 10.64
C VAL A 62 -7.25 7.40 11.87
N PRO A 63 -7.87 6.94 12.98
CA PRO A 63 -8.05 7.79 14.15
C PRO A 63 -6.72 8.25 14.76
N VAL A 64 -6.57 9.55 14.96
CA VAL A 64 -5.42 10.13 15.66
C VAL A 64 -5.49 9.76 17.14
N ARG A 65 -4.67 8.79 17.56
CA ARG A 65 -4.64 8.26 18.93
C ARG A 65 -3.31 8.60 19.59
N PRO A 66 -3.29 9.01 20.87
CA PRO A 66 -2.03 9.26 21.60
C PRO A 66 -1.08 8.06 21.59
N SER A 67 -1.62 6.84 21.57
CA SER A 67 -0.82 5.61 21.49
C SER A 67 -0.04 5.49 20.17
N LEU A 68 -0.59 5.96 19.04
CA LEU A 68 0.12 5.99 17.76
C LEU A 68 1.24 7.03 17.77
N ALA A 69 0.99 8.22 18.29
CA ALA A 69 2.03 9.23 18.46
C ALA A 69 3.17 8.71 19.35
N ALA A 70 2.85 8.01 20.47
CA ALA A 70 3.86 7.41 21.34
C ALA A 70 4.68 6.29 20.67
N LYS A 71 4.09 5.53 19.71
CA LYS A 71 4.81 4.56 18.90
C LYS A 71 5.75 5.26 17.92
N LEU A 72 5.25 6.25 17.18
CA LEU A 72 6.03 7.06 16.24
C LEU A 72 7.19 7.79 16.94
N ALA A 73 7.01 8.25 18.17
CA ALA A 73 8.08 8.90 18.94
C ALA A 73 9.32 8.01 19.14
N ARG A 74 9.14 6.68 19.08
CA ARG A 74 10.21 5.68 19.27
C ARG A 74 10.57 4.92 17.99
N ALA A 75 9.90 5.20 16.89
CA ALA A 75 10.15 4.53 15.63
C ALA A 75 11.42 5.04 14.95
N ASP A 76 12.08 4.16 14.23
CA ASP A 76 13.22 4.49 13.37
C ASP A 76 12.77 4.91 11.97
N ALA A 77 11.62 4.38 11.52
CA ALA A 77 11.00 4.77 10.25
C ALA A 77 9.48 4.75 10.31
N VAL A 78 8.87 5.57 9.44
CA VAL A 78 7.46 5.53 9.07
C VAL A 78 7.35 5.22 7.57
N ILE A 79 6.42 4.35 7.19
CA ILE A 79 6.12 4.04 5.80
C ILE A 79 4.70 4.52 5.51
N GLU A 80 4.56 5.42 4.55
CA GLU A 80 3.27 5.87 4.02
C GLU A 80 3.08 5.41 2.57
N VAL A 81 1.84 5.36 2.12
CA VAL A 81 1.53 5.17 0.70
C VAL A 81 2.00 6.38 -0.09
N GLY A 82 1.73 7.57 0.42
CA GLY A 82 1.91 8.84 -0.27
C GLY A 82 0.72 9.21 -1.15
N LEU A 83 0.90 10.12 -2.09
CA LEU A 83 -0.15 10.64 -2.97
C LEU A 83 -1.35 11.22 -2.17
N ASP A 84 -1.06 11.88 -1.07
CA ASP A 84 -2.04 12.49 -0.16
C ASP A 84 -3.00 11.50 0.55
N LEU A 85 -2.76 10.18 0.55
CA LEU A 85 -3.63 9.24 1.26
C LEU A 85 -3.72 9.57 2.74
N GLU A 86 -2.59 9.86 3.34
CA GLU A 86 -2.43 10.04 4.78
C GLU A 86 -2.62 11.50 5.25
N HIS A 87 -3.00 12.41 4.34
CA HIS A 87 -3.06 13.86 4.66
C HIS A 87 -3.98 14.19 5.83
N GLY A 88 -5.03 13.39 6.06
CA GLY A 88 -6.02 13.60 7.11
C GLY A 88 -5.52 13.27 8.52
N PHE A 89 -4.44 12.48 8.69
CA PHE A 89 -4.03 12.01 10.01
C PHE A 89 -2.52 12.01 10.26
N LEU A 90 -1.68 11.62 9.28
CA LEU A 90 -0.24 11.41 9.50
C LEU A 90 0.50 12.70 9.90
N PRO A 91 0.27 13.87 9.28
CA PRO A 91 0.95 15.10 9.68
C PRO A 91 0.78 15.44 11.17
N SER A 92 -0.46 15.32 11.68
CA SER A 92 -0.77 15.58 13.10
C SER A 92 -0.11 14.56 14.03
N LEU A 93 -0.04 13.29 13.63
CA LEU A 93 0.64 12.24 14.39
C LEU A 93 2.16 12.45 14.43
N LEU A 94 2.78 12.84 13.30
CA LEU A 94 4.21 13.16 13.24
C LEU A 94 4.57 14.39 14.07
N GLU A 95 3.68 15.39 14.10
CA GLU A 95 3.85 16.56 14.97
C GLU A 95 3.80 16.15 16.43
N ALA A 96 2.77 15.40 16.84
CA ALA A 96 2.60 14.93 18.21
C ALA A 96 3.72 13.98 18.67
N ALA A 97 4.27 13.16 17.76
CA ALA A 97 5.39 12.27 18.03
C ALA A 97 6.70 13.01 18.31
N ASN A 98 6.87 14.21 17.74
CA ASN A 98 8.08 15.03 17.86
C ASN A 98 9.38 14.25 17.57
N ASN A 99 9.36 13.35 16.60
CA ASN A 99 10.51 12.56 16.17
C ASN A 99 11.04 13.08 14.83
N PRO A 100 12.16 13.83 14.81
CA PRO A 100 12.68 14.44 13.60
C PRO A 100 13.13 13.42 12.54
N LYS A 101 13.56 12.21 12.93
CA LYS A 101 13.93 11.15 11.99
C LYS A 101 12.82 10.85 10.99
N LEU A 102 11.56 10.82 11.46
CA LEU A 102 10.40 10.48 10.66
C LEU A 102 9.97 11.57 9.66
N ARG A 103 10.63 12.71 9.67
CA ARG A 103 10.43 13.81 8.70
C ARG A 103 11.57 13.90 7.69
N HIS A 104 12.60 13.08 7.82
CA HIS A 104 13.81 13.08 7.01
C HIS A 104 14.22 11.65 6.63
N GLU A 105 15.32 11.16 7.20
CA GLU A 105 15.92 9.88 6.83
C GLU A 105 15.02 8.66 7.07
N GLY A 106 14.16 8.70 8.09
CA GLY A 106 13.23 7.62 8.44
C GLY A 106 11.87 7.71 7.73
N HIS A 107 11.66 8.65 6.81
CA HIS A 107 10.42 8.76 6.05
C HIS A 107 10.51 7.94 4.76
N ILE A 108 9.57 7.03 4.56
CA ILE A 108 9.52 6.12 3.42
C ILE A 108 8.19 6.32 2.70
N VAL A 109 8.25 6.81 1.45
CA VAL A 109 7.08 6.95 0.58
C VAL A 109 7.03 5.73 -0.33
N ALA A 110 6.04 4.86 -0.11
CA ALA A 110 5.94 3.58 -0.81
C ALA A 110 5.65 3.76 -2.31
N SER A 111 4.93 4.81 -2.68
CA SER A 111 4.57 5.14 -4.07
C SER A 111 5.68 5.83 -4.87
N GLU A 112 6.83 6.13 -4.27
CA GLU A 112 7.89 6.88 -4.96
C GLU A 112 8.27 6.24 -6.30
N GLY A 113 8.27 7.06 -7.36
CA GLY A 113 8.57 6.64 -8.74
C GLY A 113 7.50 5.78 -9.40
N MET A 114 6.28 5.69 -8.83
CA MET A 114 5.10 5.13 -9.49
C MET A 114 4.40 6.23 -10.32
N VAL A 115 3.66 5.80 -11.34
CA VAL A 115 2.86 6.72 -12.16
C VAL A 115 1.43 6.70 -11.61
N PRO A 116 0.95 7.78 -10.99
CA PRO A 116 -0.39 7.82 -10.43
C PRO A 116 -1.45 7.86 -11.54
N LYS A 117 -2.63 7.29 -11.23
CA LYS A 117 -3.81 7.35 -12.09
C LYS A 117 -4.74 8.46 -11.60
N GLU A 118 -5.67 8.87 -12.46
CA GLU A 118 -6.73 9.82 -12.12
C GLU A 118 -6.21 11.11 -11.46
N VAL A 119 -5.09 11.66 -11.97
CA VAL A 119 -4.57 12.94 -11.52
C VAL A 119 -5.59 14.04 -11.83
N PRO A 120 -6.13 14.75 -10.83
CA PRO A 120 -7.17 15.75 -11.06
C PRO A 120 -6.61 16.94 -11.84
N THR A 121 -7.34 17.42 -12.84
CA THR A 121 -6.99 18.64 -13.59
C THR A 121 -7.41 19.92 -12.87
N VAL A 122 -8.37 19.82 -11.96
CA VAL A 122 -8.88 20.92 -11.13
C VAL A 122 -9.08 20.39 -9.72
N ILE A 123 -8.51 21.07 -8.74
CA ILE A 123 -8.71 20.78 -7.32
C ILE A 123 -9.72 21.75 -6.75
N SER A 124 -10.83 21.24 -6.23
CA SER A 124 -11.90 22.03 -5.65
C SER A 124 -12.61 21.27 -4.53
N ARG A 125 -12.90 21.94 -3.42
CA ARG A 125 -13.72 21.34 -2.33
C ARG A 125 -15.10 20.87 -2.79
N ALA A 126 -15.60 21.42 -3.89
CA ALA A 126 -16.86 21.00 -4.49
C ALA A 126 -16.80 19.62 -5.16
N GLU A 127 -15.59 19.10 -5.40
CA GLU A 127 -15.36 17.78 -6.02
C GLU A 127 -15.19 16.65 -5.00
N GLY A 128 -15.40 16.91 -3.70
CA GLY A 128 -15.20 15.94 -2.62
C GLY A 128 -13.74 15.83 -2.19
N GLU A 129 -13.38 14.66 -1.68
CA GLU A 129 -12.00 14.35 -1.33
C GLU A 129 -11.18 14.14 -2.61
N GLN A 130 -10.19 14.99 -2.80
CA GLN A 130 -9.30 14.92 -3.97
C GLN A 130 -7.86 14.81 -3.52
N HIS A 131 -7.16 13.86 -4.11
CA HIS A 131 -5.72 13.71 -3.96
C HIS A 131 -5.03 14.46 -5.10
N SER A 132 -4.28 15.50 -4.75
CA SER A 132 -3.68 16.41 -5.74
C SER A 132 -2.70 15.72 -6.69
N GLU A 133 -2.05 14.67 -6.21
CA GLU A 133 -1.05 13.90 -6.93
C GLU A 133 -1.63 12.70 -7.71
N GLY A 134 -2.93 12.45 -7.58
CA GLY A 134 -3.64 11.35 -8.23
C GLY A 134 -4.16 10.30 -7.25
N ASN A 135 -4.84 9.28 -7.77
CA ASN A 135 -5.46 8.23 -6.96
C ASN A 135 -4.41 7.46 -6.12
N PRO A 136 -4.51 7.45 -4.78
CA PRO A 136 -3.48 6.89 -3.92
C PRO A 136 -3.58 5.37 -3.70
N HIS A 137 -4.66 4.71 -4.13
CA HIS A 137 -4.93 3.30 -3.85
C HIS A 137 -4.08 2.32 -4.68
N MET A 138 -2.78 2.64 -4.85
CA MET A 138 -1.92 1.77 -5.66
C MET A 138 -1.58 0.44 -4.99
N ASN A 139 -1.76 0.33 -3.67
CA ASN A 139 -1.53 -0.91 -2.92
C ASN A 139 -2.39 -2.09 -3.41
N VAL A 140 -3.58 -1.83 -3.99
CA VAL A 140 -4.44 -2.88 -4.58
C VAL A 140 -4.01 -3.29 -6.00
N GLY A 141 -3.05 -2.60 -6.61
CA GLY A 141 -2.54 -2.92 -7.94
C GLY A 141 -1.55 -4.09 -7.91
N PRO A 142 -1.78 -5.17 -8.68
CA PRO A 142 -0.88 -6.33 -8.69
C PRO A 142 0.56 -6.02 -9.13
N ASP A 143 0.78 -4.95 -9.88
CA ASP A 143 2.10 -4.49 -10.33
C ASP A 143 2.81 -3.57 -9.34
N SER A 144 2.10 -3.06 -8.34
CA SER A 144 2.64 -2.10 -7.36
C SER A 144 3.61 -2.73 -6.36
N GLY A 145 3.35 -3.95 -5.91
CA GLY A 145 4.10 -4.59 -4.84
C GLY A 145 5.61 -4.66 -5.07
N LYS A 146 6.04 -4.80 -6.33
CA LYS A 146 7.47 -4.79 -6.67
C LYS A 146 8.13 -3.44 -6.43
N ARG A 147 7.42 -2.35 -6.73
CA ARG A 147 7.95 -0.99 -6.51
C ARG A 147 7.99 -0.67 -5.03
N ILE A 148 6.90 -0.94 -4.33
CA ILE A 148 6.79 -0.77 -2.87
C ILE A 148 7.93 -1.53 -2.17
N ALA A 149 8.14 -2.81 -2.48
CA ALA A 149 9.21 -3.62 -1.90
C ALA A 149 10.61 -3.05 -2.16
N LYS A 150 10.86 -2.53 -3.37
CA LYS A 150 12.15 -1.89 -3.73
C LYS A 150 12.38 -0.60 -2.94
N ASN A 151 11.37 0.25 -2.80
CA ASN A 151 11.46 1.51 -2.08
C ASN A 151 11.73 1.24 -0.58
N ILE A 152 11.00 0.30 0.02
CA ILE A 152 11.22 -0.12 1.41
C ILE A 152 12.62 -0.69 1.59
N SER A 153 13.06 -1.61 0.73
CA SER A 153 14.38 -2.24 0.83
C SER A 153 15.52 -1.24 0.69
N ALA A 154 15.41 -0.29 -0.24
CA ALA A 154 16.41 0.75 -0.41
C ALA A 154 16.60 1.56 0.87
N LYS A 155 15.48 1.98 1.48
CA LYS A 155 15.50 2.76 2.71
C LYS A 155 15.99 1.95 3.92
N PHE A 156 15.63 0.68 4.02
CA PHE A 156 16.15 -0.19 5.09
C PHE A 156 17.66 -0.38 4.99
N CYS A 157 18.21 -0.51 3.76
CA CYS A 157 19.66 -0.56 3.57
C CYS A 157 20.37 0.73 4.01
N GLU A 158 19.74 1.90 3.82
CA GLU A 158 20.27 3.19 4.30
C GLU A 158 20.23 3.28 5.84
N LEU A 159 19.13 2.86 6.46
CA LEU A 159 18.91 2.98 7.91
C LEU A 159 19.69 1.95 8.73
N ALA A 160 19.90 0.74 8.19
CA ALA A 160 20.61 -0.35 8.86
C ALA A 160 21.59 -1.05 7.89
N PRO A 161 22.70 -0.38 7.51
CA PRO A 161 23.66 -0.90 6.52
C PRO A 161 24.33 -2.21 6.93
N ALA A 162 24.36 -2.54 8.23
CA ALA A 162 24.85 -3.83 8.71
C ALA A 162 24.03 -5.02 8.16
N HIS A 163 22.74 -4.82 7.86
CA HIS A 163 21.80 -5.83 7.36
C HIS A 163 21.51 -5.72 5.86
N GLU A 164 22.22 -4.85 5.13
CA GLU A 164 22.01 -4.59 3.71
C GLU A 164 21.95 -5.89 2.86
N ALA A 165 22.87 -6.82 3.10
CA ALA A 165 22.95 -8.07 2.36
C ALA A 165 21.70 -8.92 2.54
N GLU A 166 21.16 -8.96 3.76
CA GLU A 166 19.93 -9.70 4.11
C GLU A 166 18.69 -9.04 3.49
N PHE A 167 18.54 -7.72 3.62
CA PHE A 167 17.43 -6.99 3.00
C PHE A 167 17.41 -7.16 1.47
N LYS A 168 18.56 -7.12 0.80
CA LYS A 168 18.68 -7.38 -0.63
C LYS A 168 18.34 -8.83 -1.00
N ALA A 169 18.74 -9.81 -0.18
CA ALA A 169 18.38 -11.21 -0.38
C ALA A 169 16.87 -11.43 -0.23
N ASN A 170 16.27 -10.87 0.82
CA ASN A 170 14.83 -10.92 1.07
C ASN A 170 14.03 -10.23 -0.07
N LEU A 171 14.46 -9.04 -0.51
CA LEU A 171 13.90 -8.37 -1.68
C LEU A 171 13.92 -9.26 -2.91
N LYS A 172 15.06 -9.88 -3.22
CA LYS A 172 15.19 -10.79 -4.37
C LYS A 172 14.21 -11.95 -4.28
N ALA A 173 14.08 -12.57 -3.11
CA ALA A 173 13.14 -13.65 -2.89
C ALA A 173 11.68 -13.21 -3.02
N TYR A 174 11.32 -12.06 -2.45
CA TYR A 174 9.96 -11.51 -2.54
C TYR A 174 9.59 -11.11 -3.97
N LEU A 175 10.53 -10.47 -4.71
CA LEU A 175 10.31 -10.15 -6.12
C LEU A 175 10.12 -11.41 -6.99
N ALA A 176 10.77 -12.53 -6.66
CA ALA A 176 10.57 -13.80 -7.35
C ALA A 176 9.17 -14.36 -7.06
N LYS A 177 8.72 -14.34 -5.80
CA LYS A 177 7.34 -14.73 -5.43
C LYS A 177 6.31 -13.93 -6.23
N ILE A 178 6.44 -12.59 -6.28
CA ILE A 178 5.53 -11.72 -7.05
C ILE A 178 5.58 -12.06 -8.54
N ALA A 179 6.78 -12.27 -9.12
CA ALA A 179 6.91 -12.58 -10.55
C ALA A 179 6.21 -13.90 -10.94
N ASP A 180 6.22 -14.90 -10.07
CA ASP A 180 5.50 -16.15 -10.32
C ASP A 180 3.99 -15.96 -10.15
N LYS A 181 3.55 -15.18 -9.15
CA LYS A 181 2.15 -14.80 -8.98
C LYS A 181 1.59 -13.99 -10.14
N GLU A 182 2.35 -13.05 -10.70
CA GLU A 182 1.92 -12.29 -11.88
C GLU A 182 1.61 -13.18 -13.08
N LYS A 183 2.34 -14.26 -13.28
CA LYS A 183 2.04 -15.24 -14.37
C LYS A 183 0.70 -15.91 -14.09
N GLU A 184 0.45 -16.32 -12.84
CA GLU A 184 -0.80 -16.91 -12.40
C GLU A 184 -1.96 -15.92 -12.53
N TRP A 185 -1.81 -14.69 -12.00
CA TRP A 185 -2.80 -13.63 -12.05
C TRP A 185 -3.18 -13.27 -13.49
N LYS A 186 -2.20 -13.09 -14.39
CA LYS A 186 -2.46 -12.80 -15.81
C LYS A 186 -3.23 -13.93 -16.49
N LYS A 187 -2.90 -15.18 -16.18
CA LYS A 187 -3.61 -16.34 -16.73
C LYS A 187 -5.05 -16.42 -16.24
N LYS A 188 -5.27 -16.35 -14.92
CA LYS A 188 -6.60 -16.39 -14.30
C LYS A 188 -7.43 -15.17 -14.69
N GLY A 189 -6.84 -13.99 -14.54
CA GLY A 189 -7.50 -12.69 -14.71
C GLY A 189 -7.81 -12.31 -16.15
N ALA A 190 -7.32 -13.07 -17.16
CA ALA A 190 -7.67 -12.83 -18.56
C ALA A 190 -9.19 -12.84 -18.82
N LYS A 191 -9.97 -13.55 -17.99
CA LYS A 191 -11.44 -13.58 -18.03
C LYS A 191 -12.09 -12.27 -17.57
N LEU A 192 -11.36 -11.40 -16.88
CA LEU A 192 -11.88 -10.14 -16.33
C LEU A 192 -11.89 -9.00 -17.33
N LYS A 193 -11.24 -9.17 -18.49
CA LYS A 193 -11.17 -8.13 -19.52
C LYS A 193 -12.56 -7.69 -19.97
N GLY A 194 -12.87 -6.38 -19.83
CA GLY A 194 -14.15 -5.80 -20.20
C GLY A 194 -15.28 -6.05 -19.19
N VAL A 195 -15.01 -6.70 -18.05
CA VAL A 195 -15.99 -6.85 -16.97
C VAL A 195 -16.26 -5.48 -16.36
N LYS A 196 -17.54 -5.08 -16.32
CA LYS A 196 -17.98 -3.78 -15.81
C LYS A 196 -18.28 -3.84 -14.34
N TYR A 197 -17.85 -2.80 -13.60
CA TYR A 197 -18.06 -2.74 -12.16
C TYR A 197 -18.32 -1.31 -11.68
N VAL A 198 -18.98 -1.22 -10.55
CA VAL A 198 -19.00 -0.05 -9.67
C VAL A 198 -18.34 -0.43 -8.34
N THR A 199 -17.69 0.53 -7.68
CA THR A 199 -17.20 0.42 -6.30
C THR A 199 -17.99 1.34 -5.40
N TYR A 200 -17.79 1.25 -4.10
CA TYR A 200 -18.34 2.27 -3.21
C TYR A 200 -17.52 3.56 -3.34
N HIS A 201 -16.21 3.47 -3.18
CA HIS A 201 -15.18 4.50 -3.36
C HIS A 201 -14.29 4.16 -4.57
N PRO A 202 -13.61 5.12 -5.25
CA PRO A 202 -12.76 4.85 -6.43
C PRO A 202 -11.39 4.25 -6.07
N ASP A 203 -11.35 3.21 -5.25
CA ASP A 203 -10.13 2.60 -4.72
C ASP A 203 -9.60 1.40 -5.53
N PHE A 204 -10.34 0.92 -6.54
CA PHE A 204 -10.02 -0.31 -7.25
C PHE A 204 -9.41 -0.10 -8.65
N ILE A 205 -9.07 1.15 -9.00
CA ILE A 205 -8.64 1.51 -10.38
C ILE A 205 -7.34 0.81 -10.81
N TYR A 206 -6.38 0.62 -9.91
CA TYR A 206 -5.11 -0.05 -10.24
C TYR A 206 -5.28 -1.55 -10.46
N PHE A 207 -6.13 -2.22 -9.67
CA PHE A 207 -6.49 -3.61 -9.89
C PHE A 207 -7.24 -3.79 -11.21
N ALA A 208 -8.22 -2.93 -11.46
CA ALA A 208 -9.04 -2.96 -12.66
C ALA A 208 -8.21 -2.76 -13.93
N ASP A 209 -7.31 -1.78 -13.93
CA ASP A 209 -6.43 -1.53 -15.07
C ASP A 209 -5.53 -2.73 -15.37
N TYR A 210 -4.96 -3.35 -14.33
CA TYR A 210 -4.09 -4.53 -14.51
C TYR A 210 -4.81 -5.70 -15.19
N PHE A 211 -6.09 -5.91 -14.90
CA PHE A 211 -6.90 -7.01 -15.48
C PHE A 211 -7.79 -6.59 -16.64
N GLY A 212 -7.79 -5.31 -17.02
CA GLY A 212 -8.61 -4.77 -18.09
C GLY A 212 -10.10 -4.73 -17.78
N MET A 213 -10.47 -4.57 -16.50
CA MET A 213 -11.85 -4.31 -16.07
C MET A 213 -12.24 -2.85 -16.36
N GLU A 214 -13.54 -2.60 -16.46
CA GLU A 214 -14.08 -1.28 -16.83
C GLU A 214 -14.88 -0.67 -15.66
N PRO A 215 -14.35 0.38 -14.98
CA PRO A 215 -15.13 1.14 -14.01
C PRO A 215 -16.25 1.89 -14.72
N VAL A 216 -17.48 1.78 -14.21
CA VAL A 216 -18.63 2.48 -14.78
C VAL A 216 -19.24 3.50 -13.82
N GLY A 217 -18.76 3.57 -12.59
CA GLY A 217 -19.17 4.55 -11.59
C GLY A 217 -18.82 4.12 -10.17
N THR A 218 -19.18 5.00 -9.22
CA THR A 218 -19.03 4.76 -7.78
C THR A 218 -20.36 4.99 -7.07
N LEU A 219 -20.57 4.34 -5.92
CA LEU A 219 -21.77 4.59 -5.11
C LEU A 219 -21.72 5.96 -4.44
N GLU A 220 -20.54 6.42 -4.05
CA GLU A 220 -20.31 7.81 -3.71
C GLU A 220 -20.42 8.70 -4.95
N PRO A 221 -21.16 9.81 -4.92
CA PRO A 221 -21.24 10.71 -6.06
C PRO A 221 -19.90 11.41 -6.34
N LYS A 222 -19.11 11.59 -5.30
CA LYS A 222 -17.72 12.06 -5.28
C LYS A 222 -17.03 11.41 -4.08
N ALA A 223 -15.73 11.18 -4.16
CA ALA A 223 -14.97 10.56 -3.08
C ALA A 223 -15.23 11.24 -1.73
N GLY A 224 -15.51 10.46 -0.68
CA GLY A 224 -15.80 10.96 0.66
C GLY A 224 -17.17 11.61 0.85
N ILE A 225 -18.03 11.68 -0.20
CA ILE A 225 -19.38 12.21 -0.11
C ILE A 225 -20.39 11.06 -0.10
N PRO A 226 -21.16 10.89 0.99
CA PRO A 226 -22.11 9.79 1.10
C PRO A 226 -23.13 9.73 -0.04
N PRO A 227 -23.56 8.52 -0.45
CA PRO A 227 -24.55 8.33 -1.51
C PRO A 227 -25.85 9.08 -1.22
N SER A 228 -26.34 9.84 -2.20
CA SER A 228 -27.66 10.46 -2.15
C SER A 228 -28.70 9.60 -2.89
N ALA A 229 -29.99 9.74 -2.56
CA ALA A 229 -31.06 9.04 -3.26
C ALA A 229 -31.07 9.31 -4.78
N SER A 230 -30.78 10.55 -5.18
CA SER A 230 -30.68 10.95 -6.60
C SER A 230 -29.52 10.23 -7.31
N HIS A 231 -28.35 10.19 -6.69
CA HIS A 231 -27.18 9.52 -7.25
C HIS A 231 -27.38 7.99 -7.30
N THR A 232 -27.94 7.41 -6.23
CA THR A 232 -28.31 5.99 -6.20
C THR A 232 -29.23 5.62 -7.36
N ALA A 233 -30.25 6.44 -7.64
CA ALA A 233 -31.14 6.24 -8.77
C ALA A 233 -30.41 6.29 -10.13
N GLN A 234 -29.41 7.16 -10.26
CA GLN A 234 -28.55 7.23 -11.47
C GLN A 234 -27.74 5.96 -11.64
N ILE A 235 -27.12 5.43 -10.57
CA ILE A 235 -26.36 4.18 -10.59
C ILE A 235 -27.26 2.99 -10.93
N ILE A 236 -28.47 2.92 -10.36
CA ILE A 236 -29.46 1.90 -10.69
C ILE A 236 -29.82 1.95 -12.19
N LYS A 237 -30.09 3.14 -12.72
CA LYS A 237 -30.37 3.32 -14.14
C LYS A 237 -29.21 2.86 -15.00
N LEU A 238 -28.00 3.32 -14.69
CA LEU A 238 -26.76 2.92 -15.38
C LEU A 238 -26.61 1.40 -15.41
N LEU A 239 -26.71 0.75 -14.25
CA LEU A 239 -26.57 -0.71 -14.16
C LEU A 239 -27.68 -1.46 -14.89
N LYS A 240 -28.92 -0.96 -14.98
CA LYS A 240 -29.99 -1.56 -15.77
C LYS A 240 -29.72 -1.51 -17.28
N GLU A 241 -29.11 -0.45 -17.75
CA GLU A 241 -28.81 -0.25 -19.17
C GLU A 241 -27.59 -1.06 -19.65
N LEU A 242 -26.69 -1.44 -18.72
CA LEU A 242 -25.52 -2.25 -19.06
C LEU A 242 -25.92 -3.67 -19.47
N LYS A 243 -25.24 -4.17 -20.51
CA LYS A 243 -25.33 -5.58 -20.95
C LYS A 243 -24.20 -6.41 -20.31
N GLY A 244 -24.44 -7.70 -20.14
CA GLY A 244 -23.47 -8.64 -19.59
C GLY A 244 -23.41 -8.62 -18.06
N THR A 245 -22.36 -9.21 -17.52
CA THR A 245 -22.13 -9.27 -16.08
C THR A 245 -21.76 -7.90 -15.55
N LYS A 246 -22.40 -7.52 -14.46
CA LYS A 246 -22.20 -6.25 -13.75
C LYS A 246 -21.91 -6.55 -12.29
N LEU A 247 -20.88 -5.93 -11.76
CA LEU A 247 -20.42 -6.13 -10.41
C LEU A 247 -20.57 -4.87 -9.59
N ILE A 248 -20.85 -5.06 -8.31
CA ILE A 248 -20.72 -4.04 -7.27
C ILE A 248 -19.63 -4.55 -6.34
N LEU A 249 -18.43 -3.97 -6.42
CA LEU A 249 -17.34 -4.28 -5.52
C LEU A 249 -17.58 -3.51 -4.22
N ARG A 250 -17.62 -4.23 -3.10
CA ARG A 250 -17.93 -3.67 -1.79
C ARG A 250 -16.74 -3.87 -0.86
N GLU A 251 -16.15 -2.78 -0.45
CA GLU A 251 -14.98 -2.68 0.42
C GLU A 251 -15.37 -2.87 1.91
N PRO A 252 -14.48 -3.36 2.79
CA PRO A 252 -14.83 -3.79 4.15
C PRO A 252 -15.42 -2.70 5.04
N GLN A 253 -15.00 -1.46 4.89
CA GLN A 253 -15.45 -0.31 5.69
C GLN A 253 -16.90 0.10 5.42
N TYR A 254 -17.50 -0.34 4.31
CA TYR A 254 -18.87 0.00 3.96
C TYR A 254 -19.87 -1.11 4.31
N SER A 255 -21.12 -0.71 4.56
CA SER A 255 -22.19 -1.65 4.87
C SER A 255 -22.69 -2.41 3.63
N ASP A 256 -23.24 -3.60 3.85
CA ASP A 256 -23.84 -4.42 2.78
C ASP A 256 -25.21 -3.87 2.29
N GLY A 257 -25.85 -2.94 3.01
CA GLY A 257 -27.25 -2.53 2.77
C GLY A 257 -27.47 -1.92 1.39
N LEU A 258 -26.81 -0.81 1.08
CA LEU A 258 -26.99 -0.11 -0.20
C LEU A 258 -26.53 -0.94 -1.41
N PRO A 259 -25.36 -1.60 -1.39
CA PRO A 259 -24.95 -2.51 -2.48
C PRO A 259 -25.97 -3.61 -2.77
N ASN A 260 -26.54 -4.25 -1.74
CA ASN A 260 -27.53 -5.31 -1.91
C ASN A 260 -28.88 -4.75 -2.42
N GLU A 261 -29.29 -3.57 -1.98
CA GLU A 261 -30.50 -2.91 -2.51
C GLU A 261 -30.34 -2.63 -4.01
N ILE A 262 -29.23 -2.05 -4.43
CA ILE A 262 -28.96 -1.78 -5.85
C ILE A 262 -28.90 -3.10 -6.64
N ALA A 263 -28.24 -4.11 -6.11
CA ALA A 263 -28.13 -5.42 -6.76
C ALA A 263 -29.51 -6.06 -6.99
N SER A 264 -30.41 -5.99 -6.01
CA SER A 264 -31.79 -6.52 -6.11
C SER A 264 -32.61 -5.88 -7.22
N GLN A 265 -32.34 -4.61 -7.53
CA GLN A 265 -33.06 -3.84 -8.55
C GLN A 265 -32.43 -3.96 -9.95
N THR A 266 -31.16 -4.37 -10.05
CA THR A 266 -30.39 -4.30 -11.30
C THR A 266 -29.90 -5.64 -11.81
N GLY A 267 -29.96 -6.68 -10.98
CA GLY A 267 -29.34 -7.98 -11.24
C GLY A 267 -27.80 -7.95 -11.22
N ALA A 268 -27.20 -6.88 -10.67
CA ALA A 268 -25.76 -6.86 -10.43
C ALA A 268 -25.40 -7.85 -9.29
N LYS A 269 -24.16 -8.35 -9.31
CA LYS A 269 -23.65 -9.22 -8.24
C LYS A 269 -22.77 -8.40 -7.30
N VAL A 270 -23.06 -8.46 -5.99
CA VAL A 270 -22.22 -7.83 -4.97
C VAL A 270 -21.06 -8.76 -4.65
N VAL A 271 -19.84 -8.22 -4.75
CA VAL A 271 -18.59 -8.94 -4.45
C VAL A 271 -17.86 -8.21 -3.34
N LYS A 272 -17.60 -8.91 -2.23
CA LYS A 272 -16.74 -8.37 -1.17
C LYS A 272 -15.30 -8.44 -1.62
N VAL A 273 -14.59 -7.34 -1.53
CA VAL A 273 -13.17 -7.20 -1.90
C VAL A 273 -12.39 -6.59 -0.75
N ALA A 274 -11.10 -6.89 -0.67
CA ALA A 274 -10.19 -6.26 0.29
C ALA A 274 -9.45 -5.10 -0.39
N ILE A 275 -9.38 -3.95 0.26
CA ILE A 275 -8.52 -2.84 -0.16
C ILE A 275 -7.24 -2.76 0.67
N MET A 276 -7.15 -3.57 1.72
CA MET A 276 -5.97 -3.72 2.57
C MET A 276 -5.85 -5.16 3.05
N VAL A 277 -4.65 -5.56 3.41
CA VAL A 277 -4.36 -6.81 4.12
C VAL A 277 -5.25 -6.94 5.35
N ASN A 278 -5.79 -8.13 5.60
CA ASN A 278 -6.82 -8.42 6.62
C ASN A 278 -8.20 -7.78 6.37
N GLY A 279 -8.45 -7.19 5.22
CA GLY A 279 -9.79 -6.72 4.81
C GLY A 279 -10.77 -7.87 4.57
N LEU A 280 -10.27 -9.02 4.13
CA LEU A 280 -11.00 -10.30 4.07
C LEU A 280 -10.26 -11.35 4.91
N PRO A 281 -10.96 -12.41 5.38
CA PRO A 281 -10.33 -13.47 6.16
C PRO A 281 -9.17 -14.18 5.45
N GLU A 282 -9.24 -14.27 4.12
CA GLU A 282 -8.25 -14.92 3.26
C GLU A 282 -7.07 -14.00 2.89
N ALA A 283 -7.20 -12.68 3.08
CA ALA A 283 -6.22 -11.66 2.69
C ALA A 283 -5.21 -11.41 3.84
N LYS A 284 -4.38 -12.38 4.21
CA LYS A 284 -3.44 -12.29 5.34
C LYS A 284 -2.13 -11.61 4.98
N THR A 285 -1.76 -11.64 3.72
CA THR A 285 -0.59 -10.98 3.15
C THR A 285 -1.01 -10.16 1.93
N TRP A 286 -0.15 -9.26 1.46
CA TRP A 286 -0.43 -8.49 0.26
C TRP A 286 -0.67 -9.39 -0.97
N ILE A 287 0.11 -10.45 -1.13
CA ILE A 287 -0.07 -11.41 -2.21
C ILE A 287 -1.43 -12.12 -2.09
N GLU A 288 -1.78 -12.58 -0.89
CA GLU A 288 -3.07 -13.25 -0.64
C GLU A 288 -4.26 -12.29 -0.81
N MET A 289 -4.10 -10.99 -0.53
CA MET A 289 -5.13 -10.00 -0.81
C MET A 289 -5.43 -9.91 -2.31
N ILE A 290 -4.41 -9.86 -3.15
CA ILE A 290 -4.59 -9.86 -4.61
C ILE A 290 -5.24 -11.18 -5.07
N ASP A 291 -4.79 -12.32 -4.55
CA ASP A 291 -5.38 -13.64 -4.83
C ASP A 291 -6.87 -13.69 -4.45
N ALA A 292 -7.21 -13.27 -3.23
CA ALA A 292 -8.58 -13.28 -2.70
C ALA A 292 -9.52 -12.40 -3.54
N ASN A 293 -9.08 -11.19 -3.90
CA ASN A 293 -9.84 -10.29 -4.75
C ASN A 293 -10.08 -10.89 -6.14
N LEU A 294 -9.04 -11.43 -6.76
CA LEU A 294 -9.13 -12.06 -8.07
C LEU A 294 -10.09 -13.25 -8.06
N ASP A 295 -9.96 -14.14 -7.07
CA ASP A 295 -10.78 -15.35 -6.96
C ASP A 295 -12.26 -15.01 -6.64
N ALA A 296 -12.51 -13.99 -5.77
CA ALA A 296 -13.86 -13.52 -5.47
C ALA A 296 -14.56 -12.94 -6.72
N ILE A 297 -13.85 -12.12 -7.50
CA ILE A 297 -14.40 -11.51 -8.71
C ILE A 297 -14.62 -12.58 -9.80
N LEU A 298 -13.67 -13.49 -9.99
CA LEU A 298 -13.82 -14.59 -10.95
C LEU A 298 -15.03 -15.46 -10.63
N LYS A 299 -15.21 -15.84 -9.37
CA LYS A 299 -16.40 -16.60 -8.92
C LYS A 299 -17.71 -15.87 -9.20
N ALA A 300 -17.70 -14.54 -9.13
CA ALA A 300 -18.91 -13.76 -9.38
C ALA A 300 -19.28 -13.69 -10.88
N ILE A 301 -18.32 -13.82 -11.80
CA ILE A 301 -18.60 -13.78 -13.23
C ILE A 301 -18.93 -15.16 -13.85
N GLU A 302 -18.67 -16.22 -13.11
CA GLU A 302 -19.14 -17.59 -13.43
C GLU A 302 -20.64 -17.72 -13.14
#